data_aa51110cae128d9acd15e199482b1421
#
_entry.id   aa51110cae128d9acd15e199482b1421
#
_cell.length_a   1.000
_cell.length_b   1.000
_cell.length_c   1.000
_cell.angle_alpha   90.00
_cell.angle_beta   90.00
_cell.angle_gamma   90.00
#
_symmetry.space_group_name_H-M   'P 1'
#
loop_
_entity.id
_entity.type
_entity.pdbx_description
1 polymer ?
#
loop_
_entity_poly.entity_id
_entity_poly.type
_entity_poly.pdbx_seq_one_letter_code
_entity_poly.pdbx_strand_id
1 'polypeptide(L)'
;MKVLGLNGRDYNLDLKKYIVRENDTKKKSKYHLEARRLLKEMFSGYTILEEVKLPGSRDPVKKSVLFLDFFIPNAMLGIEVHGQKNYEFSKFFHKTKAGFLKSVSRDFIKEDWCELNEIQLIVLKYSDRIEEWRKQIESR
;
A
#
# COMPACT_ATOMS: atom_id res chain seq x y z
N MET A 1 -13.06 8.17 9.06
CA MET A 1 -11.87 9.05 8.99
C MET A 1 -12.00 9.99 7.80
N LYS A 2 -11.85 11.27 8.04
CA LYS A 2 -11.88 12.25 6.96
C LYS A 2 -10.55 12.31 6.23
N VAL A 3 -10.61 12.26 4.89
CA VAL A 3 -9.41 12.35 4.04
C VAL A 3 -9.67 13.29 2.88
N LEU A 4 -8.57 13.79 2.30
CA LEU A 4 -8.61 14.64 1.09
C LEU A 4 -8.23 13.80 -0.12
N GLY A 5 -8.97 13.99 -1.20
CA GLY A 5 -8.61 13.40 -2.49
C GLY A 5 -7.67 14.32 -3.26
N LEU A 6 -6.90 13.75 -4.16
CA LEU A 6 -6.04 14.52 -5.06
C LEU A 6 -6.86 15.39 -6.04
N ASN A 7 -8.15 15.12 -6.15
CA ASN A 7 -9.09 15.92 -6.93
C ASN A 7 -9.64 17.14 -6.16
N GLY A 8 -9.16 17.38 -4.94
CA GLY A 8 -9.59 18.50 -4.11
C GLY A 8 -10.87 18.29 -3.33
N ARG A 9 -11.46 17.10 -3.40
CA ARG A 9 -12.69 16.80 -2.69
C ARG A 9 -12.43 16.12 -1.35
N ASP A 10 -13.35 16.31 -0.39
CA ASP A 10 -13.32 15.64 0.89
C ASP A 10 -14.03 14.30 0.81
N TYR A 11 -13.53 13.31 1.53
CA TYR A 11 -14.11 11.97 1.58
C TYR A 11 -14.13 11.47 3.02
N ASN A 12 -15.04 10.55 3.29
CA ASN A 12 -15.07 9.83 4.55
C ASN A 12 -14.66 8.38 4.31
N LEU A 13 -13.51 8.01 4.83
CA LEU A 13 -12.96 6.67 4.67
C LEU A 13 -13.55 5.75 5.74
N ASP A 14 -14.30 4.73 5.31
CA ASP A 14 -14.89 3.74 6.21
C ASP A 14 -13.83 2.70 6.59
N LEU A 15 -13.21 2.88 7.75
CA LEU A 15 -12.12 2.02 8.18
C LEU A 15 -12.55 0.58 8.43
N LYS A 16 -13.75 0.37 8.96
CA LYS A 16 -14.24 -0.99 9.30
C LYS A 16 -14.34 -1.91 8.09
N LYS A 17 -14.58 -1.33 6.94
CA LYS A 17 -14.71 -2.07 5.68
C LYS A 17 -13.45 -2.86 5.29
N TYR A 18 -12.29 -2.42 5.77
CA TYR A 18 -11.00 -2.95 5.35
C TYR A 18 -10.32 -3.84 6.38
N ILE A 19 -11.03 -4.20 7.44
CA ILE A 19 -10.52 -5.16 8.43
C ILE A 19 -10.57 -6.55 7.79
N VAL A 20 -9.44 -7.23 7.76
CA VAL A 20 -9.29 -8.53 7.11
C VAL A 20 -9.14 -9.62 8.15
N ARG A 21 -9.79 -10.76 7.91
CA ARG A 21 -9.66 -11.94 8.77
C ARG A 21 -8.26 -12.52 8.63
N GLU A 22 -7.73 -13.01 9.73
CA GLU A 22 -6.37 -13.53 9.82
C GLU A 22 -6.09 -14.65 8.82
N ASN A 23 -7.07 -15.49 8.55
CA ASN A 23 -6.95 -16.62 7.64
C ASN A 23 -7.27 -16.30 6.18
N ASP A 24 -7.55 -15.04 5.85
CA ASP A 24 -7.81 -14.64 4.48
C ASP A 24 -6.51 -14.53 3.71
N THR A 25 -6.19 -15.56 2.92
CA THR A 25 -4.97 -15.65 2.12
C THR A 25 -5.24 -15.63 0.62
N LYS A 26 -6.49 -15.53 0.21
CA LYS A 26 -6.87 -15.57 -1.21
C LYS A 26 -6.31 -14.39 -1.98
N LYS A 27 -5.70 -14.68 -3.13
CA LYS A 27 -5.15 -13.67 -4.05
C LYS A 27 -4.07 -12.78 -3.42
N LYS A 28 -3.44 -13.25 -2.33
CA LYS A 28 -2.35 -12.51 -1.68
C LYS A 28 -1.01 -13.09 -2.08
N SER A 29 -0.04 -12.21 -2.36
CA SER A 29 1.32 -12.65 -2.65
C SER A 29 2.00 -13.17 -1.38
N LYS A 30 3.05 -13.94 -1.56
CA LYS A 30 3.91 -14.40 -0.47
C LYS A 30 4.40 -13.22 0.37
N TYR A 31 4.84 -12.15 -0.30
CA TYR A 31 5.39 -10.97 0.36
C TYR A 31 4.32 -10.21 1.14
N HIS A 32 3.10 -10.15 0.61
CA HIS A 32 1.99 -9.53 1.32
C HIS A 32 1.70 -10.27 2.64
N LEU A 33 1.69 -11.61 2.60
CA LEU A 33 1.44 -12.42 3.80
C LEU A 33 2.56 -12.31 4.82
N GLU A 34 3.81 -12.22 4.37
CA GLU A 34 4.95 -11.98 5.25
C GLU A 34 4.85 -10.61 5.93
N ALA A 35 4.47 -9.59 5.18
CA ALA A 35 4.28 -8.24 5.72
C ALA A 35 3.13 -8.22 6.74
N ARG A 36 2.01 -8.89 6.44
CA ARG A 36 0.89 -9.02 7.38
C ARG A 36 1.35 -9.58 8.72
N ARG A 37 2.13 -10.65 8.68
CA ARG A 37 2.63 -11.30 9.89
C ARG A 37 3.52 -10.37 10.70
N LEU A 38 4.44 -9.69 10.02
CA LEU A 38 5.35 -8.73 10.65
C LEU A 38 4.59 -7.58 11.30
N LEU A 39 3.63 -6.99 10.59
CA LEU A 39 2.86 -5.85 11.09
C LEU A 39 2.00 -6.25 12.30
N LYS A 40 1.42 -7.43 12.29
CA LYS A 40 0.66 -7.93 13.44
C LYS A 40 1.52 -8.08 14.67
N GLU A 41 2.77 -8.52 14.50
CA GLU A 41 3.74 -8.63 15.58
C GLU A 41 4.16 -7.25 16.10
N MET A 42 4.51 -6.33 15.21
CA MET A 42 5.03 -5.01 15.57
C MET A 42 3.95 -4.07 16.11
N PHE A 43 2.72 -4.20 15.62
CA PHE A 43 1.60 -3.32 15.97
C PHE A 43 0.49 -4.09 16.68
N SER A 44 0.88 -4.92 17.65
CA SER A 44 -0.08 -5.65 18.48
C SER A 44 -1.01 -4.66 19.18
N GLY A 45 -2.33 -4.90 19.08
CA GLY A 45 -3.33 -4.01 19.66
C GLY A 45 -3.76 -2.86 18.73
N TYR A 46 -3.08 -2.65 17.62
CA TYR A 46 -3.48 -1.67 16.61
C TYR A 46 -4.41 -2.30 15.60
N THR A 47 -5.29 -1.48 15.02
CA THR A 47 -6.10 -1.92 13.87
C THR A 47 -5.24 -1.84 12.61
N ILE A 48 -5.11 -2.96 11.91
CA ILE A 48 -4.38 -3.05 10.64
C ILE A 48 -5.38 -3.31 9.54
N LEU A 49 -5.44 -2.40 8.56
CA LEU A 49 -6.34 -2.49 7.43
C LEU A 49 -5.57 -2.92 6.18
N GLU A 50 -6.23 -3.65 5.27
CA GLU A 50 -5.59 -4.14 4.04
C GLU A 50 -6.38 -3.74 2.80
N GLU A 51 -5.66 -3.51 1.72
CA GLU A 51 -6.21 -3.17 0.41
C GLU A 51 -7.21 -2.02 0.49
N VAL A 52 -6.77 -0.94 1.11
CA VAL A 52 -7.58 0.23 1.39
C VAL A 52 -7.66 1.10 0.15
N LYS A 53 -8.87 1.37 -0.32
CA LYS A 53 -9.08 2.31 -1.43
C LYS A 53 -8.74 3.71 -1.00
N LEU A 54 -8.02 4.44 -1.86
CA LEU A 54 -7.60 5.81 -1.62
C LEU A 54 -8.55 6.76 -2.35
N PRO A 55 -9.60 7.27 -1.67
CA PRO A 55 -10.61 8.10 -2.35
C PRO A 55 -9.99 9.35 -2.96
N GLY A 56 -10.41 9.69 -4.18
CA GLY A 56 -9.86 10.84 -4.88
C GLY A 56 -8.52 10.59 -5.56
N SER A 57 -8.00 9.36 -5.48
CA SER A 57 -6.88 8.92 -6.31
C SER A 57 -7.43 8.33 -7.61
N ARG A 58 -6.59 8.28 -8.65
CA ARG A 58 -7.05 7.78 -9.94
C ARG A 58 -5.90 7.18 -10.72
N ASP A 59 -6.07 5.94 -11.17
CA ASP A 59 -5.15 5.31 -12.10
C ASP A 59 -5.15 6.12 -13.40
N PRO A 60 -3.97 6.53 -13.91
CA PRO A 60 -3.90 7.38 -15.11
C PRO A 60 -4.53 6.78 -16.35
N VAL A 61 -4.60 5.45 -16.42
CA VAL A 61 -5.10 4.73 -17.60
C VAL A 61 -6.47 4.13 -17.36
N LYS A 62 -6.60 3.30 -16.33
CA LYS A 62 -7.85 2.59 -16.01
C LYS A 62 -8.90 3.49 -15.39
N LYS A 63 -8.51 4.66 -14.89
CA LYS A 63 -9.39 5.65 -14.25
C LYS A 63 -10.03 5.14 -12.94
N SER A 64 -9.64 3.99 -12.46
CA SER A 64 -10.12 3.43 -11.19
C SER A 64 -9.33 3.98 -10.00
N VAL A 65 -9.92 3.86 -8.82
CA VAL A 65 -9.30 4.25 -7.55
C VAL A 65 -8.12 3.32 -7.25
N LEU A 66 -7.04 3.87 -6.70
CA LEU A 66 -5.88 3.08 -6.30
C LEU A 66 -6.06 2.52 -4.88
N PHE A 67 -5.25 1.51 -4.55
CA PHE A 67 -5.30 0.81 -3.27
C PHE A 67 -3.96 0.91 -2.55
N LEU A 68 -4.02 0.96 -1.22
CA LEU A 68 -2.86 0.87 -0.34
C LEU A 68 -2.84 -0.53 0.28
N ASP A 69 -1.70 -1.21 0.24
CA ASP A 69 -1.62 -2.60 0.73
C ASP A 69 -1.99 -2.71 2.21
N PHE A 70 -1.45 -1.83 3.05
CA PHE A 70 -1.75 -1.80 4.49
C PHE A 70 -1.88 -0.36 4.98
N PHE A 71 -2.81 -0.14 5.89
CA PHE A 71 -2.95 1.14 6.58
C PHE A 71 -3.19 0.89 8.06
N ILE A 72 -2.40 1.55 8.90
CA ILE A 72 -2.53 1.48 10.37
C ILE A 72 -2.96 2.87 10.85
N PRO A 73 -4.29 3.10 11.02
CA PRO A 73 -4.81 4.44 11.28
C PRO A 73 -4.25 5.09 12.55
N ASN A 74 -4.13 4.34 13.62
CA ASN A 74 -3.65 4.88 14.90
C ASN A 74 -2.20 5.32 14.84
N ALA A 75 -1.43 4.81 13.89
CA ALA A 75 -0.03 5.20 13.68
C ALA A 75 0.14 6.15 12.50
N MET A 76 -0.95 6.44 11.77
CA MET A 76 -0.92 7.21 10.51
C MET A 76 0.16 6.69 9.58
N LEU A 77 0.19 5.38 9.42
CA LEU A 77 1.23 4.67 8.68
C LEU A 77 0.62 3.85 7.56
N GLY A 78 1.11 4.07 6.34
CA GLY A 78 0.79 3.28 5.17
C GLY A 78 1.96 2.40 4.79
N ILE A 79 1.70 1.17 4.40
CA ILE A 79 2.72 0.22 3.98
C ILE A 79 2.37 -0.30 2.59
N GLU A 80 3.34 -0.24 1.68
CA GLU A 80 3.26 -0.87 0.36
C GLU A 80 4.30 -1.99 0.29
N VAL A 81 3.91 -3.12 -0.28
CA VAL A 81 4.82 -4.25 -0.46
C VAL A 81 5.08 -4.39 -1.95
N HIS A 82 6.29 -4.06 -2.37
CA HIS A 82 6.66 -4.07 -3.77
C HIS A 82 7.36 -5.38 -4.15
N GLY A 83 6.80 -6.07 -5.14
CA GLY A 83 7.42 -7.24 -5.75
C GLY A 83 8.36 -6.83 -6.87
N GLN A 84 8.97 -7.82 -7.53
CA GLN A 84 9.92 -7.60 -8.62
C GLN A 84 9.37 -6.70 -9.74
N LYS A 85 8.09 -6.85 -10.07
CA LYS A 85 7.44 -6.07 -11.14
C LYS A 85 7.43 -4.55 -10.89
N ASN A 86 7.65 -4.11 -9.65
CA ASN A 86 7.64 -2.69 -9.30
C ASN A 86 8.97 -2.01 -9.63
N TYR A 87 10.05 -2.75 -9.79
CA TYR A 87 11.40 -2.20 -9.96
C TYR A 87 12.05 -2.52 -11.30
N GLU A 88 11.71 -3.66 -11.88
CA GLU A 88 12.33 -4.16 -13.09
C GLU A 88 11.31 -4.37 -14.20
N PHE A 89 11.64 -3.94 -15.42
CA PHE A 89 10.83 -4.30 -16.58
C PHE A 89 10.93 -5.80 -16.80
N SER A 90 9.78 -6.46 -16.96
CA SER A 90 9.71 -7.87 -17.26
C SER A 90 8.56 -8.11 -18.23
N LYS A 91 8.84 -8.78 -19.35
CA LYS A 91 7.80 -9.16 -20.31
C LYS A 91 6.74 -10.07 -19.66
N PHE A 92 7.13 -10.84 -18.67
CA PHE A 92 6.21 -11.73 -17.95
C PHE A 92 5.17 -10.96 -17.16
N PHE A 93 5.59 -9.90 -16.43
CA PHE A 93 4.69 -9.13 -15.58
C PHE A 93 4.04 -7.95 -16.30
N HIS A 94 4.79 -7.25 -17.17
CA HIS A 94 4.35 -5.96 -17.72
C HIS A 94 3.96 -6.01 -19.18
N LYS A 95 4.38 -7.05 -19.90
CA LYS A 95 4.21 -7.21 -21.35
C LYS A 95 4.92 -6.14 -22.17
N THR A 96 4.92 -4.87 -21.74
CA THR A 96 5.56 -3.75 -22.44
C THR A 96 6.24 -2.81 -21.46
N LYS A 97 7.21 -2.01 -21.97
CA LYS A 97 7.83 -0.94 -21.18
C LYS A 97 6.81 0.11 -20.75
N ALA A 98 5.82 0.39 -21.61
CA ALA A 98 4.74 1.33 -21.27
C ALA A 98 3.96 0.85 -20.04
N GLY A 99 3.69 -0.44 -19.94
CA GLY A 99 3.02 -1.02 -18.77
C GLY A 99 3.84 -0.86 -17.49
N PHE A 100 5.16 -1.02 -17.58
CA PHE A 100 6.06 -0.79 -16.45
C PHE A 100 6.03 0.67 -15.99
N LEU A 101 6.13 1.62 -16.93
CA LEU A 101 6.08 3.05 -16.61
C LEU A 101 4.77 3.46 -15.97
N LYS A 102 3.65 2.86 -16.38
CA LYS A 102 2.34 3.09 -15.75
C LYS A 102 2.32 2.63 -14.30
N SER A 103 2.97 1.51 -13.98
CA SER A 103 3.08 1.03 -12.61
C SER A 103 3.85 2.02 -11.74
N VAL A 104 4.95 2.58 -12.24
CA VAL A 104 5.73 3.60 -11.52
C VAL A 104 4.88 4.84 -11.26
N SER A 105 4.09 5.28 -12.24
CA SER A 105 3.20 6.44 -12.09
C SER A 105 2.17 6.21 -10.97
N ARG A 106 1.61 5.02 -10.87
CA ARG A 106 0.66 4.67 -9.79
C ARG A 106 1.31 4.79 -8.42
N ASP A 107 2.57 4.36 -8.29
CA ASP A 107 3.30 4.45 -7.03
C ASP A 107 3.48 5.91 -6.59
N PHE A 108 3.81 6.81 -7.51
CA PHE A 108 3.91 8.24 -7.22
C PHE A 108 2.57 8.84 -6.78
N ILE A 109 1.48 8.44 -7.41
CA ILE A 109 0.14 8.92 -7.02
C ILE A 109 -0.19 8.50 -5.59
N LYS A 110 0.15 7.28 -5.19
CA LYS A 110 -0.07 6.80 -3.83
C LYS A 110 0.76 7.61 -2.83
N GLU A 111 2.01 7.91 -3.17
CA GLU A 111 2.87 8.75 -2.32
C GLU A 111 2.25 10.13 -2.12
N ASP A 112 1.79 10.76 -3.21
CA ASP A 112 1.18 12.09 -3.16
C ASP A 112 -0.09 12.07 -2.30
N TRP A 113 -0.92 11.04 -2.46
CA TRP A 113 -2.14 10.91 -1.67
C TRP A 113 -1.84 10.77 -0.19
N CYS A 114 -0.86 9.95 0.16
CA CYS A 114 -0.46 9.76 1.55
C CYS A 114 0.11 11.05 2.15
N GLU A 115 0.98 11.73 1.41
CA GLU A 115 1.54 13.00 1.85
C GLU A 115 0.45 14.04 2.11
N LEU A 116 -0.51 14.15 1.20
CA LEU A 116 -1.63 15.08 1.34
C LEU A 116 -2.42 14.82 2.63
N ASN A 117 -2.54 13.57 3.03
CA ASN A 117 -3.31 13.16 4.21
C ASN A 117 -2.45 12.92 5.45
N GLU A 118 -1.20 13.37 5.42
CA GLU A 118 -0.26 13.25 6.54
C GLU A 118 -0.06 11.80 7.00
N ILE A 119 -0.09 10.88 6.05
CA ILE A 119 0.18 9.47 6.28
C ILE A 119 1.61 9.20 5.83
N GLN A 120 2.44 8.66 6.71
CA GLN A 120 3.78 8.24 6.35
C GLN A 120 3.69 6.95 5.55
N LEU A 121 4.26 6.93 4.35
CA LEU A 121 4.26 5.75 3.50
C LEU A 121 5.64 5.08 3.56
N ILE A 122 5.65 3.80 3.87
CA ILE A 122 6.85 2.98 3.87
C ILE A 122 6.69 1.90 2.81
N VAL A 123 7.70 1.75 1.96
CA VAL A 123 7.73 0.73 0.91
C VAL A 123 8.67 -0.39 1.31
N LEU A 124 8.12 -1.61 1.41
CA LEU A 124 8.87 -2.81 1.73
C LEU A 124 9.21 -3.54 0.43
N LYS A 125 10.49 -3.70 0.15
CA LYS A 125 10.95 -4.28 -1.11
C LYS A 125 11.09 -5.79 -1.01
N TYR A 126 10.67 -6.52 -2.04
CA TYR A 126 10.78 -7.96 -2.11
C TYR A 126 12.23 -8.46 -1.94
N SER A 127 13.21 -7.65 -2.34
CA SER A 127 14.63 -8.00 -2.27
C SER A 127 15.22 -7.87 -0.88
N ASP A 128 14.52 -7.20 0.04
CA ASP A 128 14.97 -7.03 1.42
C ASP A 128 14.51 -8.19 2.28
N ARG A 129 15.25 -8.48 3.35
CA ARG A 129 14.87 -9.49 4.32
C ARG A 129 13.89 -8.90 5.34
N ILE A 130 13.17 -9.78 6.05
CA ILE A 130 12.19 -9.34 7.04
C ILE A 130 12.83 -8.49 8.14
N GLU A 131 14.07 -8.79 8.52
CA GLU A 131 14.80 -8.00 9.52
C GLU A 131 15.04 -6.58 9.03
N GLU A 132 15.28 -6.40 7.74
CA GLU A 132 15.46 -5.08 7.15
C GLU A 132 14.12 -4.33 7.10
N TRP A 133 13.04 -5.02 6.80
CA TRP A 133 11.68 -4.46 6.87
C TRP A 133 11.38 -3.97 8.28
N ARG A 134 11.68 -4.79 9.29
CA ARG A 134 11.48 -4.43 10.70
C ARG A 134 12.24 -3.15 11.07
N LYS A 135 13.52 -3.09 10.72
CA LYS A 135 14.35 -1.91 10.99
C LYS A 135 13.81 -0.66 10.31
N GLN A 136 13.37 -0.80 9.07
CA GLN A 136 12.81 0.31 8.30
C GLN A 136 11.55 0.86 8.96
N ILE A 137 10.68 0.00 9.46
CA ILE A 137 9.46 0.41 10.15
C ILE A 137 9.79 1.01 11.51
N GLU A 138 10.72 0.43 12.25
CA GLU A 138 11.16 0.94 13.55
C GLU A 138 11.81 2.32 13.48
N SER A 139 12.49 2.62 12.40
CA SER A 139 13.20 3.89 12.22
C SER A 139 12.32 5.05 11.77
N ARG A 140 11.01 4.85 11.58
CA ARG A 140 10.09 5.88 11.13
C ARG A 140 9.95 7.03 12.12
#